data_3390e801b6ffc58adf23917029ef01fe
#
_entry.id   3390e801b6ffc58adf23917029ef01fe
#
_cell.length_a   1.000
_cell.length_b   1.000
_cell.length_c   1.000
_cell.angle_alpha   90.00
_cell.angle_beta   90.00
_cell.angle_gamma   90.00
#
_symmetry.space_group_name_H-M   'P 1'
#
loop_
_entity.id
_entity.type
_entity.pdbx_description
1 polymer ?
#
loop_
_entity_poly.entity_id
_entity_poly.type
_entity_poly.pdbx_seq_one_letter_code
_entity_poly.pdbx_strand_id
1 'polypeptide(L)'
;MNAKNADYLVIGGYAVNYHGYSRSTDDMDVWVAMTPENAQRVVGALREFGFNLPELSEKLFLLPDKIIRMGIPPVRIEISTTISGVDFAECQRRAITATLDGVPVPLISLADLRKNKQASGRDKDLVDLARLRED
;
A
#
# COMPACT_ATOMS: atom_id res chain seq x y z
N MET A 1 2.51 4.13 -10.59
CA MET A 1 3.87 3.79 -10.16
C MET A 1 4.55 2.74 -11.04
N ASN A 2 3.78 1.93 -11.74
CA ASN A 2 4.35 0.93 -12.66
C ASN A 2 5.24 1.57 -13.74
N ALA A 3 4.81 2.69 -14.30
CA ALA A 3 5.56 3.37 -15.36
C ALA A 3 6.94 3.88 -14.93
N LYS A 4 7.14 4.10 -13.64
CA LYS A 4 8.42 4.57 -13.07
C LYS A 4 9.19 3.45 -12.37
N ASN A 5 8.72 2.22 -12.43
CA ASN A 5 9.33 1.06 -11.77
C ASN A 5 9.51 1.26 -10.26
N ALA A 6 8.60 2.02 -9.63
CA ALA A 6 8.62 2.18 -8.18
C ALA A 6 8.26 0.85 -7.50
N ASP A 7 8.97 0.55 -6.42
CA ASP A 7 8.66 -0.63 -5.60
C ASP A 7 7.54 -0.29 -4.62
N TYR A 8 6.42 -0.99 -4.76
CA TYR A 8 5.25 -0.77 -3.92
C TYR A 8 4.44 -2.06 -3.79
N LEU A 9 3.57 -2.08 -2.79
CA LEU A 9 2.58 -3.15 -2.60
C LEU A 9 1.23 -2.52 -2.28
N VAL A 10 0.17 -3.05 -2.89
CA VAL A 10 -1.20 -2.67 -2.52
C VAL A 10 -1.53 -3.39 -1.22
N ILE A 11 -1.99 -2.63 -0.23
CA ILE A 11 -2.36 -3.13 1.09
C ILE A 11 -3.78 -2.62 1.44
N GLY A 12 -4.18 -2.74 2.70
CA GLY A 12 -5.42 -2.15 3.19
C GLY A 12 -6.68 -2.73 2.60
N GLY A 13 -7.70 -1.89 2.40
CA GLY A 13 -9.02 -2.31 1.98
C GLY A 13 -9.07 -3.08 0.67
N TYR A 14 -8.30 -2.65 -0.32
CA TYR A 14 -8.23 -3.36 -1.60
C TYR A 14 -7.65 -4.77 -1.44
N ALA A 15 -6.61 -4.91 -0.61
CA ALA A 15 -6.02 -6.22 -0.35
C ALA A 15 -7.01 -7.12 0.41
N VAL A 16 -7.71 -6.57 1.40
CA VAL A 16 -8.74 -7.31 2.13
C VAL A 16 -9.82 -7.80 1.18
N ASN A 17 -10.29 -6.93 0.28
CA ASN A 17 -11.31 -7.31 -0.70
C ASN A 17 -10.80 -8.41 -1.64
N TYR A 18 -9.58 -8.29 -2.11
CA TYR A 18 -9.00 -9.29 -3.01
C TYR A 18 -8.93 -10.66 -2.35
N HIS A 19 -8.55 -10.71 -1.06
CA HIS A 19 -8.41 -11.96 -0.33
C HIS A 19 -9.73 -12.53 0.21
N GLY A 20 -10.85 -11.97 -0.20
CA GLY A 20 -12.15 -12.60 0.00
C GLY A 20 -13.10 -11.94 0.98
N TYR A 21 -12.66 -10.93 1.75
CA TYR A 21 -13.58 -10.20 2.61
C TYR A 21 -14.05 -8.93 1.91
N SER A 22 -15.21 -9.04 1.26
CA SER A 22 -15.80 -7.93 0.54
C SER A 22 -16.30 -6.85 1.50
N ARG A 23 -15.75 -5.65 1.39
CA ARG A 23 -16.20 -4.47 2.13
C ARG A 23 -15.89 -3.22 1.32
N SER A 24 -16.62 -2.13 1.64
CA SER A 24 -16.37 -0.85 0.98
C SER A 24 -15.01 -0.31 1.33
N THR A 25 -14.34 0.28 0.35
CA THR A 25 -13.12 1.01 0.56
C THR A 25 -13.09 2.21 -0.38
N ASP A 26 -12.82 3.40 0.17
CA ASP A 26 -12.78 4.63 -0.60
C ASP A 26 -11.37 5.00 -1.02
N ASP A 27 -10.36 4.48 -0.31
CA ASP A 27 -8.97 4.85 -0.50
C ASP A 27 -8.17 3.66 -0.98
N MET A 28 -7.22 3.91 -1.87
CA MET A 28 -6.22 2.91 -2.22
C MET A 28 -5.04 3.08 -1.29
N ASP A 29 -4.71 2.03 -0.52
CA ASP A 29 -3.58 2.02 0.39
C ASP A 29 -2.40 1.34 -0.27
N VAL A 30 -1.27 2.04 -0.30
CA VAL A 30 -0.05 1.57 -0.95
C VAL A 30 1.11 1.68 0.04
N TRP A 31 1.94 0.66 0.08
CA TRP A 31 3.14 0.62 0.90
C TRP A 31 4.36 0.65 -0.03
N VAL A 32 5.31 1.56 0.21
CA VAL A 32 6.45 1.78 -0.68
C VAL A 32 7.76 1.42 0.01
N ALA A 33 8.73 0.93 -0.76
CA ALA A 33 10.07 0.67 -0.25
C ALA A 33 10.76 1.98 0.11
N MET A 34 11.42 2.00 1.25
CA MET A 34 12.02 3.20 1.85
C MET A 34 13.51 3.30 1.49
N THR A 35 13.80 3.43 0.19
CA THR A 35 15.17 3.63 -0.30
C THR A 35 15.24 4.92 -1.09
N PRO A 36 16.44 5.57 -1.18
CA PRO A 36 16.57 6.81 -1.93
C PRO A 36 16.14 6.68 -3.40
N GLU A 37 16.53 5.59 -4.06
CA GLU A 37 16.16 5.34 -5.45
C GLU A 37 14.66 5.22 -5.60
N ASN A 38 14.02 4.48 -4.70
CA ASN A 38 12.57 4.28 -4.77
C ASN A 38 11.82 5.56 -4.44
N ALA A 39 12.32 6.37 -3.49
CA ALA A 39 11.71 7.65 -3.17
C ALA A 39 11.64 8.56 -4.40
N GLN A 40 12.71 8.60 -5.20
CA GLN A 40 12.71 9.36 -6.46
C GLN A 40 11.65 8.84 -7.42
N ARG A 41 11.54 7.53 -7.55
CA ARG A 41 10.56 6.92 -8.46
C ARG A 41 9.14 7.19 -8.02
N VAL A 42 8.87 7.11 -6.73
CA VAL A 42 7.54 7.39 -6.16
C VAL A 42 7.15 8.85 -6.41
N VAL A 43 8.04 9.80 -6.09
CA VAL A 43 7.78 11.23 -6.31
C VAL A 43 7.55 11.50 -7.81
N GLY A 44 8.38 10.93 -8.68
CA GLY A 44 8.21 11.08 -10.12
C GLY A 44 6.87 10.57 -10.62
N ALA A 45 6.45 9.40 -10.12
CA ALA A 45 5.17 8.81 -10.49
C ALA A 45 3.99 9.67 -10.05
N LEU A 46 4.05 10.19 -8.82
CA LEU A 46 2.99 11.04 -8.29
C LEU A 46 2.87 12.35 -9.05
N ARG A 47 4.00 12.95 -9.44
CA ARG A 47 3.99 14.17 -10.26
C ARG A 47 3.39 13.93 -11.64
N GLU A 48 3.68 12.80 -12.25
CA GLU A 48 3.06 12.44 -13.53
C GLU A 48 1.55 12.27 -13.40
N PHE A 49 1.08 11.83 -12.25
CA PHE A 49 -0.36 11.69 -11.98
C PHE A 49 -1.03 13.02 -11.69
N GLY A 50 -0.27 14.11 -11.59
CA GLY A 50 -0.81 15.44 -11.35
C GLY A 50 -0.73 15.92 -9.91
N PHE A 51 -0.10 15.17 -9.01
CA PHE A 51 0.09 15.59 -7.62
C PHE A 51 1.34 16.47 -7.51
N ASN A 52 1.24 17.72 -7.94
CA ASN A 52 2.36 18.68 -7.93
C ASN A 52 2.27 19.57 -6.69
N LEU A 53 2.41 18.97 -5.51
CA LEU A 53 2.35 19.69 -4.24
C LEU A 53 3.75 20.15 -3.83
N PRO A 54 3.89 21.40 -3.33
CA PRO A 54 5.20 21.92 -2.91
C PRO A 54 5.88 21.08 -1.84
N GLU A 55 5.09 20.48 -0.92
CA GLU A 55 5.62 19.64 0.14
C GLU A 55 5.98 18.23 -0.32
N LEU A 56 5.66 17.85 -1.55
CA LEU A 56 5.99 16.53 -2.08
C LEU A 56 7.49 16.45 -2.36
N SER A 57 8.21 15.71 -1.55
CA SER A 57 9.66 15.55 -1.69
C SER A 57 10.08 14.12 -1.38
N GLU A 58 11.26 13.77 -1.85
CA GLU A 58 11.84 12.44 -1.62
C GLU A 58 12.03 12.16 -0.13
N LYS A 59 12.31 13.19 0.65
CA LYS A 59 12.54 13.05 2.09
C LYS A 59 11.33 12.46 2.83
N LEU A 60 10.11 12.76 2.36
CA LEU A 60 8.90 12.20 2.98
C LEU A 60 8.89 10.69 2.95
N PHE A 61 9.40 10.11 1.86
CA PHE A 61 9.36 8.66 1.63
C PHE A 61 10.58 7.95 2.23
N LEU A 62 11.44 8.68 2.95
CA LEU A 62 12.58 8.12 3.66
C LEU A 62 12.39 8.15 5.18
N LEU A 63 11.27 8.68 5.65
CA LEU A 63 10.94 8.74 7.08
C LEU A 63 10.09 7.52 7.45
N PRO A 64 10.45 6.79 8.52
CA PRO A 64 9.61 5.68 8.97
C PRO A 64 8.29 6.19 9.55
N ASP A 65 7.30 5.32 9.58
CA ASP A 65 5.97 5.58 10.15
C ASP A 65 5.26 6.79 9.56
N LYS A 66 5.51 7.05 8.27
CA LYS A 66 4.86 8.14 7.54
C LYS A 66 3.67 7.62 6.75
N ILE A 67 2.56 8.34 6.81
CA ILE A 67 1.40 8.10 5.96
C ILE A 67 1.13 9.40 5.21
N ILE A 68 1.20 9.35 3.88
CA ILE A 68 0.97 10.51 3.03
C ILE A 68 -0.35 10.30 2.29
N ARG A 69 -1.30 11.20 2.50
CA ARG A 69 -2.62 11.15 1.86
C ARG A 69 -2.69 12.19 0.76
N MET A 70 -3.20 11.79 -0.40
CA MET A 70 -3.34 12.68 -1.56
C MET A 70 -4.67 12.46 -2.24
N GLY A 71 -5.20 13.53 -2.83
CA GLY A 71 -6.45 13.49 -3.55
C GLY A 71 -7.65 13.62 -2.63
N ILE A 72 -8.84 13.59 -3.25
CA ILE A 72 -10.12 13.63 -2.55
C ILE A 72 -10.98 12.50 -3.10
N PRO A 73 -11.90 11.94 -2.30
CA PRO A 73 -12.78 10.89 -2.81
C PRO A 73 -13.50 11.33 -4.08
N PRO A 74 -13.71 10.43 -5.06
CA PRO A 74 -13.42 8.99 -5.01
C PRO A 74 -11.99 8.59 -5.40
N VAL A 75 -11.11 9.56 -5.63
CA VAL A 75 -9.73 9.30 -6.09
C VAL A 75 -8.76 9.72 -5.00
N ARG A 76 -8.69 8.94 -3.92
CA ARG A 76 -7.77 9.20 -2.81
C ARG A 76 -6.80 8.04 -2.64
N ILE A 77 -5.52 8.37 -2.42
CA ILE A 77 -4.47 7.39 -2.20
C ILE A 77 -3.77 7.68 -0.87
N GLU A 78 -3.50 6.65 -0.10
CA GLU A 78 -2.69 6.72 1.11
C GLU A 78 -1.41 5.92 0.88
N ILE A 79 -0.27 6.57 1.09
CA ILE A 79 1.04 5.95 0.91
C ILE A 79 1.71 5.82 2.26
N SER A 80 2.05 4.58 2.64
CA SER A 80 2.73 4.28 3.90
C SER A 80 4.19 3.91 3.64
N THR A 81 5.09 4.38 4.50
CA THR A 81 6.52 4.04 4.40
C THR A 81 6.85 2.79 5.22
N THR A 82 6.16 2.58 6.34
CA THR A 82 6.28 1.35 7.13
C THR A 82 4.90 0.91 7.57
N ILE A 83 4.74 -0.39 7.78
CA ILE A 83 3.51 -0.94 8.35
C ILE A 83 3.87 -1.95 9.44
N SER A 84 2.91 -2.23 10.33
CA SER A 84 3.16 -3.05 11.51
C SER A 84 3.45 -4.51 11.19
N GLY A 85 4.44 -5.07 11.82
CA GLY A 85 4.65 -6.51 11.92
C GLY A 85 5.30 -7.20 10.74
N VAL A 86 5.62 -6.47 9.66
CA VAL A 86 6.18 -7.07 8.44
C VAL A 86 7.27 -6.18 7.83
N ASP A 87 8.15 -6.82 7.04
CA ASP A 87 9.24 -6.16 6.34
C ASP A 87 8.93 -6.08 4.84
N PHE A 88 9.21 -4.93 4.22
CA PHE A 88 8.87 -4.70 2.81
C PHE A 88 9.56 -5.69 1.88
N ALA A 89 10.87 -5.87 2.01
CA ALA A 89 11.61 -6.74 1.09
C ALA A 89 11.09 -8.17 1.11
N GLU A 90 10.75 -8.67 2.30
CA GLU A 90 10.19 -10.02 2.43
C GLU A 90 8.79 -10.10 1.84
N CYS A 91 7.94 -9.11 2.13
CA CYS A 91 6.59 -9.08 1.58
C CYS A 91 6.60 -8.95 0.06
N GLN A 92 7.55 -8.19 -0.49
CA GLN A 92 7.70 -8.05 -1.93
C GLN A 92 8.02 -9.38 -2.59
N ARG A 93 8.88 -10.18 -1.97
CA ARG A 93 9.22 -11.51 -2.51
C ARG A 93 8.02 -12.45 -2.55
N ARG A 94 7.10 -12.30 -1.60
CA ARG A 94 5.90 -13.14 -1.48
C ARG A 94 4.67 -12.51 -2.09
N ALA A 95 4.78 -11.30 -2.65
CA ALA A 95 3.65 -10.58 -3.21
C ALA A 95 3.04 -11.35 -4.38
N ILE A 96 1.74 -11.19 -4.52
CA ILE A 96 1.01 -11.73 -5.65
C ILE A 96 0.73 -10.62 -6.65
N THR A 97 0.37 -10.98 -7.88
CA THR A 97 -0.03 -10.02 -8.89
C THR A 97 -1.55 -10.03 -8.98
N ALA A 98 -2.16 -8.89 -8.77
CA ALA A 98 -3.60 -8.70 -8.94
C ALA A 98 -3.85 -7.76 -10.10
N THR A 99 -5.05 -7.84 -10.68
CA THR A 99 -5.44 -6.92 -11.76
C THR A 99 -6.47 -5.96 -11.19
N LEU A 100 -6.14 -4.67 -11.20
CA LEU A 100 -7.05 -3.60 -10.79
C LEU A 100 -7.31 -2.71 -12.00
N ASP A 101 -8.58 -2.64 -12.42
CA ASP A 101 -9.00 -1.87 -13.60
C ASP A 101 -8.15 -2.20 -14.84
N GLY A 102 -7.86 -3.48 -15.04
CA GLY A 102 -7.08 -3.95 -16.18
C GLY A 102 -5.57 -3.77 -16.06
N VAL A 103 -5.08 -3.25 -14.94
CA VAL A 103 -3.65 -3.00 -14.72
C VAL A 103 -3.10 -4.01 -13.71
N PRO A 104 -2.01 -4.73 -14.03
CA PRO A 104 -1.39 -5.63 -13.06
C PRO A 104 -0.68 -4.82 -11.97
N VAL A 105 -0.92 -5.16 -10.71
CA VAL A 105 -0.29 -4.50 -9.57
C VAL A 105 0.19 -5.55 -8.57
N PRO A 106 1.30 -5.28 -7.86
CA PRO A 106 1.73 -6.17 -6.78
C PRO A 106 0.85 -5.94 -5.55
N LEU A 107 0.41 -7.03 -4.95
CA LEU A 107 -0.50 -6.99 -3.82
C LEU A 107 0.05 -7.87 -2.71
N ILE A 108 -0.06 -7.40 -1.47
CA ILE A 108 0.44 -8.14 -0.30
C ILE A 108 -0.22 -9.52 -0.22
N SER A 109 0.56 -10.54 0.12
CA SER A 109 0.04 -11.90 0.27
C SER A 109 -0.93 -11.97 1.45
N LEU A 110 -1.82 -12.98 1.43
CA LEU A 110 -2.77 -13.17 2.52
C LEU A 110 -2.04 -13.38 3.86
N ALA A 111 -1.00 -14.20 3.87
CA ALA A 111 -0.25 -14.45 5.10
C ALA A 111 0.37 -13.18 5.69
N ASP A 112 0.97 -12.34 4.84
CA ASP A 112 1.58 -11.09 5.29
C ASP A 112 0.53 -10.07 5.69
N LEU A 113 -0.60 -10.02 5.00
CA LEU A 113 -1.72 -9.14 5.37
C LEU A 113 -2.25 -9.52 6.75
N ARG A 114 -2.41 -10.80 7.04
CA ARG A 114 -2.84 -11.28 8.35
C ARG A 114 -1.85 -10.88 9.44
N LYS A 115 -0.55 -11.02 9.20
CA LYS A 115 0.48 -10.60 10.15
C LYS A 115 0.41 -9.10 10.43
N ASN A 116 0.21 -8.31 9.38
CA ASN A 116 0.09 -6.86 9.51
C ASN A 116 -1.14 -6.47 10.34
N LYS A 117 -2.30 -7.06 10.05
CA LYS A 117 -3.53 -6.77 10.78
C LYS A 117 -3.41 -7.16 12.26
N GLN A 118 -2.82 -8.31 12.54
CA GLN A 118 -2.62 -8.77 13.90
C GLN A 118 -1.67 -7.85 14.68
N ALA A 119 -0.57 -7.44 14.07
CA ALA A 119 0.41 -6.57 14.70
C ALA A 119 -0.13 -5.17 14.96
N SER A 120 -0.93 -4.65 14.04
CA SER A 120 -1.55 -3.33 14.13
C SER A 120 -2.60 -3.29 15.24
N GLY A 121 -3.40 -4.35 15.39
CA GLY A 121 -4.30 -4.54 16.54
C GLY A 121 -5.45 -3.56 16.71
N ARG A 122 -5.71 -2.69 15.73
CA ARG A 122 -6.86 -1.79 15.80
C ARG A 122 -8.15 -2.60 15.66
N ASP A 123 -9.26 -2.09 16.23
CA ASP A 123 -10.55 -2.81 16.20
C ASP A 123 -10.94 -3.21 14.79
N LYS A 124 -10.84 -2.30 13.83
CA LYS A 124 -11.18 -2.61 12.44
C LYS A 124 -10.24 -3.67 11.86
N ASP A 125 -8.96 -3.67 12.25
CA ASP A 125 -7.98 -4.65 11.79
C ASP A 125 -8.28 -6.03 12.35
N LEU A 126 -8.72 -6.11 13.60
CA LEU A 126 -9.11 -7.38 14.21
C LEU A 126 -10.38 -7.94 13.57
N VAL A 127 -11.33 -7.08 13.18
CA VAL A 127 -12.52 -7.51 12.44
C VAL A 127 -12.09 -8.04 11.07
N ASP A 128 -11.22 -7.33 10.35
CA ASP A 128 -10.71 -7.79 9.06
C ASP A 128 -10.00 -9.13 9.20
N LEU A 129 -9.16 -9.28 10.23
CA LEU A 129 -8.44 -10.52 10.50
C LEU A 129 -9.38 -11.70 10.72
N ALA A 130 -10.46 -11.48 11.48
CA ALA A 130 -11.44 -12.52 11.74
C ALA A 130 -12.20 -12.94 10.47
N ARG A 131 -12.30 -12.04 9.49
CA ARG A 131 -13.01 -12.30 8.22
C ARG A 131 -12.12 -12.90 7.14
N LEU A 132 -10.81 -12.69 7.23
CA LEU A 132 -9.86 -13.26 6.28
C LEU A 132 -9.63 -14.73 6.61
N ARG A 133 -9.71 -15.57 5.60
CA ARG A 133 -9.52 -17.02 5.76
C ARG A 133 -8.22 -17.45 5.11
N GLU A 134 -7.59 -18.43 5.73
CA GLU A 134 -6.45 -19.11 5.15
C GLU A 134 -6.99 -20.34 4.42
N ASP A 135 -6.86 -20.33 3.13
CA ASP A 135 -7.26 -21.47 2.31
C ASP A 135 -6.08 -21.99 1.54
#